data_000c6b217064a3b4daca3ebdf6ce9d9c
#
_entry.id   000c6b217064a3b4daca3ebdf6ce9d9c
#
_cell.length_a   1.000
_cell.length_b   1.000
_cell.length_c   1.000
_cell.angle_alpha   90.00
_cell.angle_beta   90.00
_cell.angle_gamma   90.00
#
_symmetry.space_group_name_H-M   'P 1'
#
loop_
_entity.id
_entity.type
_entity.pdbx_description
1 polymer ?
#
loop_
_entity_poly.entity_id
_entity_poly.type
_entity_poly.pdbx_seq_one_letter_code
_entity_poly.pdbx_strand_id
1 'polypeptide(L)'
;VSIVLDYDEHDYATAAISHLPHVIAYTLVNLVRTSDNPKGLMRQLAAGGFKDITRIASSSPDMWESICLENKDQLLKVINAYKSSLDDIAEAICRDQGEKLHHFFEEAKDYRDSMPMKMKGSIEPAYEIYVDLIDESGAIATIATILASNRISIKNIGILHNREFQEGV
;
A
#
# COMPACT_ATOMS: atom_id res chain seq x y z
N VAL A 1 -1.66 17.54 14.89
CA VAL A 1 -3.07 17.89 15.17
C VAL A 1 -3.65 16.70 15.93
N SER A 2 -4.21 16.95 17.13
CA SER A 2 -4.99 15.94 17.86
C SER A 2 -6.43 16.01 17.36
N ILE A 3 -6.99 14.86 16.97
CA ILE A 3 -8.40 14.74 16.58
C ILE A 3 -9.12 14.08 17.75
N VAL A 4 -10.19 14.69 18.21
CA VAL A 4 -11.06 14.13 19.24
C VAL A 4 -12.29 13.55 18.53
N LEU A 5 -12.54 12.26 18.74
CA LEU A 5 -13.64 11.49 18.16
C LEU A 5 -14.44 10.88 19.31
N ASP A 6 -15.72 10.62 19.09
CA ASP A 6 -16.45 9.70 19.96
C ASP A 6 -16.03 8.23 19.69
N TYR A 7 -16.47 7.31 20.54
CA TYR A 7 -16.06 5.90 20.46
C TYR A 7 -16.54 5.26 19.16
N ASP A 8 -17.77 5.51 18.75
CA ASP A 8 -18.36 4.88 17.55
C ASP A 8 -17.68 5.40 16.28
N GLU A 9 -17.39 6.71 16.22
CA GLU A 9 -16.65 7.33 15.11
C GLU A 9 -15.22 6.80 15.03
N HIS A 10 -14.54 6.68 16.18
CA HIS A 10 -13.18 6.12 16.24
C HIS A 10 -13.16 4.68 15.75
N ASP A 11 -14.07 3.84 16.26
CA ASP A 11 -14.08 2.42 15.96
C ASP A 11 -14.45 2.14 14.50
N TYR A 12 -15.39 2.93 13.95
CA TYR A 12 -15.73 2.85 12.51
C TYR A 12 -14.56 3.31 11.64
N ALA A 13 -13.93 4.43 11.94
CA ALA A 13 -12.79 4.93 11.19
C ALA A 13 -11.63 3.92 11.23
N THR A 14 -11.31 3.38 12.41
CA THR A 14 -10.25 2.39 12.60
C THR A 14 -10.57 1.09 11.86
N ALA A 15 -11.85 0.65 11.89
CA ALA A 15 -12.28 -0.50 11.10
C ALA A 15 -12.02 -0.29 9.60
N ALA A 16 -12.33 0.90 9.07
CA ALA A 16 -12.22 1.18 7.64
C ALA A 16 -10.75 1.34 7.16
N ILE A 17 -9.91 2.07 7.92
CA ILE A 17 -8.57 2.47 7.47
C ILE A 17 -7.44 1.58 7.98
N SER A 18 -7.72 0.70 8.97
CA SER A 18 -6.74 -0.20 9.58
C SER A 18 -7.16 -1.65 9.54
N HIS A 19 -8.31 -2.00 10.10
CA HIS A 19 -8.71 -3.41 10.26
C HIS A 19 -9.09 -4.05 8.93
N LEU A 20 -9.93 -3.41 8.13
CA LEU A 20 -10.32 -3.92 6.81
C LEU A 20 -9.12 -4.14 5.87
N PRO A 21 -8.15 -3.21 5.74
CA PRO A 21 -6.94 -3.45 4.95
C PRO A 21 -6.19 -4.72 5.36
N HIS A 22 -6.07 -5.01 6.65
CA HIS A 22 -5.43 -6.27 7.10
C HIS A 22 -6.27 -7.49 6.74
N VAL A 23 -7.58 -7.46 6.95
CA VAL A 23 -8.48 -8.55 6.55
C VAL A 23 -8.38 -8.81 5.04
N ILE A 24 -8.33 -7.75 4.21
CA ILE A 24 -8.13 -7.86 2.76
C ILE A 24 -6.78 -8.51 2.45
N ALA A 25 -5.70 -8.08 3.08
CA ALA A 25 -4.37 -8.62 2.85
C ALA A 25 -4.31 -10.13 3.18
N TYR A 26 -4.84 -10.53 4.33
CA TYR A 26 -4.90 -11.94 4.72
C TYR A 26 -5.79 -12.78 3.79
N THR A 27 -6.95 -12.26 3.40
CA THR A 27 -7.86 -12.97 2.49
C THR A 27 -7.27 -13.10 1.10
N LEU A 28 -6.57 -12.08 0.61
CA LEU A 28 -5.89 -12.13 -0.68
C LEU A 28 -4.74 -13.15 -0.69
N VAL A 29 -3.93 -13.22 0.37
CA VAL A 29 -2.89 -14.24 0.53
C VAL A 29 -3.50 -15.64 0.56
N ASN A 30 -4.58 -15.83 1.34
CA ASN A 30 -5.26 -17.12 1.44
C ASN A 30 -5.91 -17.54 0.11
N LEU A 31 -6.48 -16.60 -0.64
CA LEU A 31 -7.01 -16.86 -1.97
C LEU A 31 -5.93 -17.41 -2.90
N VAL A 32 -4.79 -16.71 -2.98
CA VAL A 32 -3.66 -17.16 -3.80
C VAL A 32 -3.14 -18.53 -3.33
N ARG A 33 -2.97 -18.72 -2.02
CA ARG A 33 -2.53 -19.99 -1.42
C ARG A 33 -3.42 -21.16 -1.78
N THR A 34 -4.75 -20.97 -1.75
CA THR A 34 -5.71 -22.05 -2.04
C THR A 34 -5.93 -22.27 -3.54
N SER A 35 -5.67 -21.28 -4.37
CA SER A 35 -5.80 -21.36 -5.83
C SER A 35 -4.52 -21.78 -6.53
N ASP A 36 -3.38 -21.81 -5.83
CA ASP A 36 -2.09 -22.16 -6.42
C ASP A 36 -2.01 -23.65 -6.76
N ASN A 37 -1.32 -23.95 -7.83
CA ASN A 37 -1.10 -25.35 -8.26
C ASN A 37 0.02 -26.01 -7.42
N PRO A 38 0.17 -27.36 -7.49
CA PRO A 38 1.21 -28.06 -6.73
C PRO A 38 2.65 -27.63 -7.06
N LYS A 39 2.88 -26.96 -8.19
CA LYS A 39 4.19 -26.41 -8.57
C LYS A 39 4.46 -25.03 -7.97
N GLY A 40 3.47 -24.41 -7.31
CA GLY A 40 3.60 -23.08 -6.70
C GLY A 40 3.77 -21.96 -7.71
N LEU A 41 3.09 -22.03 -8.85
CA LEU A 41 3.24 -21.07 -9.95
C LEU A 41 2.87 -19.64 -9.52
N MET A 42 1.73 -19.46 -8.83
CA MET A 42 1.30 -18.13 -8.35
C MET A 42 2.29 -17.56 -7.35
N ARG A 43 2.82 -18.40 -6.45
CA ARG A 43 3.85 -18.02 -5.49
C ARG A 43 5.14 -17.56 -6.19
N GLN A 44 5.55 -18.22 -7.27
CA GLN A 44 6.74 -17.85 -8.03
C GLN A 44 6.55 -16.55 -8.82
N LEU A 45 5.35 -16.34 -9.35
CA LEU A 45 5.00 -15.15 -10.14
C LEU A 45 4.62 -13.93 -9.27
N ALA A 46 4.49 -14.09 -7.96
CA ALA A 46 4.14 -13.00 -7.05
C ALA A 46 5.18 -11.88 -7.11
N ALA A 47 4.83 -10.80 -7.81
CA ALA A 47 5.67 -9.63 -8.03
C ALA A 47 5.48 -8.54 -6.96
N GLY A 48 6.13 -7.39 -7.13
CA GLY A 48 6.15 -6.29 -6.18
C GLY A 48 4.78 -5.85 -5.69
N GLY A 49 3.83 -5.58 -6.59
CA GLY A 49 2.48 -5.12 -6.21
C GLY A 49 1.75 -6.06 -5.26
N PHE A 50 1.79 -7.39 -5.52
CA PHE A 50 1.20 -8.37 -4.59
C PHE A 50 1.90 -8.37 -3.23
N LYS A 51 3.24 -8.34 -3.22
CA LYS A 51 4.04 -8.34 -1.99
C LYS A 51 3.81 -7.08 -1.17
N ASP A 52 3.68 -5.92 -1.82
CA ASP A 52 3.47 -4.65 -1.17
C ASP A 52 2.09 -4.58 -0.50
N ILE A 53 1.02 -4.94 -1.21
CA ILE A 53 -0.35 -4.96 -0.67
C ILE A 53 -0.48 -5.97 0.46
N THR A 54 0.16 -7.14 0.35
CA THR A 54 0.05 -8.22 1.32
C THR A 54 1.10 -8.18 2.43
N ARG A 55 2.00 -7.21 2.44
CA ARG A 55 3.07 -7.09 3.46
C ARG A 55 2.54 -7.13 4.90
N ILE A 56 1.39 -6.53 5.14
CA ILE A 56 0.76 -6.47 6.46
C ILE A 56 0.15 -7.81 6.90
N ALA A 57 -0.03 -8.78 6.00
CA ALA A 57 -0.49 -10.14 6.33
C ALA A 57 0.57 -11.00 7.05
N SER A 58 1.75 -10.45 7.35
CA SER A 58 2.77 -11.09 8.18
C SER A 58 2.68 -10.68 9.66
N SER A 59 1.61 -10.03 10.08
CA SER A 59 1.37 -9.62 11.47
C SER A 59 0.92 -10.81 12.33
N SER A 60 0.94 -10.64 13.68
CA SER A 60 0.54 -11.69 14.63
C SER A 60 -0.91 -12.13 14.47
N PRO A 61 -1.20 -13.42 14.27
CA PRO A 61 -2.56 -13.94 14.21
C PRO A 61 -3.36 -13.71 15.48
N ASP A 62 -2.75 -13.93 16.67
CA ASP A 62 -3.42 -13.78 17.96
C ASP A 62 -3.88 -12.33 18.20
N MET A 63 -3.03 -11.38 17.83
CA MET A 63 -3.38 -9.96 17.90
C MET A 63 -4.55 -9.62 16.97
N TRP A 64 -4.54 -10.14 15.74
CA TRP A 64 -5.59 -9.83 14.77
C TRP A 64 -6.90 -10.55 15.06
N GLU A 65 -6.87 -11.74 15.68
CA GLU A 65 -8.06 -12.38 16.24
C GLU A 65 -8.74 -11.47 17.26
N SER A 66 -7.99 -10.98 18.25
CA SER A 66 -8.51 -10.07 19.28
C SER A 66 -9.08 -8.78 18.67
N ILE A 67 -8.36 -8.11 17.79
CA ILE A 67 -8.81 -6.89 17.11
C ILE A 67 -10.13 -7.11 16.36
N CYS A 68 -10.24 -8.20 15.61
CA CYS A 68 -11.45 -8.50 14.85
C CYS A 68 -12.66 -8.76 15.74
N LEU A 69 -12.45 -9.40 16.89
CA LEU A 69 -13.52 -9.72 17.82
C LEU A 69 -13.95 -8.48 18.64
N GLU A 70 -13.02 -7.65 19.06
CA GLU A 70 -13.29 -6.43 19.84
C GLU A 70 -14.03 -5.37 19.03
N ASN A 71 -13.66 -5.16 17.77
CA ASN A 71 -14.33 -4.18 16.88
C ASN A 71 -15.25 -4.86 15.85
N LYS A 72 -15.89 -5.97 16.25
CA LYS A 72 -16.66 -6.83 15.36
C LYS A 72 -17.74 -6.10 14.58
N ASP A 73 -18.54 -5.30 15.25
CA ASP A 73 -19.74 -4.70 14.65
C ASP A 73 -19.40 -3.66 13.59
N GLN A 74 -18.42 -2.80 13.85
CA GLN A 74 -17.96 -1.83 12.86
C GLN A 74 -17.18 -2.49 11.74
N LEU A 75 -16.36 -3.50 12.06
CA LEU A 75 -15.62 -4.26 11.04
C LEU A 75 -16.55 -5.00 10.08
N LEU A 76 -17.63 -5.60 10.57
CA LEU A 76 -18.63 -6.26 9.72
C LEU A 76 -19.36 -5.28 8.79
N LYS A 77 -19.64 -4.05 9.25
CA LYS A 77 -20.24 -3.00 8.41
C LYS A 77 -19.31 -2.66 7.23
N VAL A 78 -18.04 -2.39 7.49
CA VAL A 78 -17.10 -2.02 6.42
C VAL A 78 -16.76 -3.20 5.51
N ILE A 79 -16.71 -4.43 6.01
CA ILE A 79 -16.56 -5.64 5.19
C ILE A 79 -17.74 -5.78 4.22
N ASN A 80 -18.97 -5.57 4.69
CA ASN A 80 -20.16 -5.68 3.83
C ASN A 80 -20.18 -4.57 2.77
N ALA A 81 -19.80 -3.34 3.12
CA ALA A 81 -19.66 -2.26 2.17
C ALA A 81 -18.59 -2.58 1.09
N TYR A 82 -17.45 -3.12 1.51
CA TYR A 82 -16.38 -3.53 0.59
C TYR A 82 -16.82 -4.67 -0.34
N LYS A 83 -17.56 -5.66 0.17
CA LYS A 83 -18.14 -6.74 -0.65
C LYS A 83 -19.08 -6.17 -1.71
N SER A 84 -19.97 -5.24 -1.33
CA SER A 84 -20.86 -4.60 -2.29
C SER A 84 -20.09 -3.86 -3.38
N SER A 85 -19.02 -3.15 -3.03
CA SER A 85 -18.16 -2.48 -4.02
C SER A 85 -17.47 -3.47 -4.97
N LEU A 86 -17.05 -4.66 -4.47
CA LEU A 86 -16.51 -5.72 -5.32
C LEU A 86 -17.57 -6.30 -6.27
N ASP A 87 -18.80 -6.47 -5.81
CA ASP A 87 -19.90 -6.96 -6.62
C ASP A 87 -20.22 -5.96 -7.77
N ASP A 88 -20.22 -4.65 -7.47
CA ASP A 88 -20.43 -3.59 -8.47
C ASP A 88 -19.34 -3.60 -9.55
N ILE A 89 -18.08 -3.80 -9.17
CA ILE A 89 -16.97 -3.92 -10.11
C ILE A 89 -17.05 -5.22 -10.91
N ALA A 90 -17.39 -6.32 -10.29
CA ALA A 90 -17.56 -7.60 -10.98
C ALA A 90 -18.70 -7.51 -12.03
N GLU A 91 -19.81 -6.84 -11.69
CA GLU A 91 -20.89 -6.60 -12.63
C GLU A 91 -20.46 -5.70 -13.80
N ALA A 92 -19.72 -4.63 -13.52
CA ALA A 92 -19.22 -3.72 -14.55
C ALA A 92 -18.25 -4.44 -15.51
N ILE A 93 -17.39 -5.32 -15.00
CA ILE A 93 -16.50 -6.15 -15.83
C ILE A 93 -17.32 -7.14 -16.65
N CYS A 94 -18.29 -7.84 -16.04
CA CYS A 94 -19.14 -8.82 -16.72
C CYS A 94 -19.94 -8.22 -17.89
N ARG A 95 -20.29 -6.94 -17.78
CA ARG A 95 -21.08 -6.21 -18.79
C ARG A 95 -20.25 -5.32 -19.71
N ASP A 96 -18.94 -5.43 -19.70
CA ASP A 96 -18.00 -4.62 -20.52
C ASP A 96 -18.24 -3.09 -20.38
N GLN A 97 -18.59 -2.63 -19.17
CA GLN A 97 -18.89 -1.22 -18.88
C GLN A 97 -17.61 -0.40 -18.66
N GLY A 98 -16.84 -0.16 -19.73
CA GLY A 98 -15.53 0.49 -19.67
C GLY A 98 -15.57 1.89 -19.02
N GLU A 99 -16.57 2.71 -19.35
CA GLU A 99 -16.72 4.06 -18.75
C GLU A 99 -16.95 4.01 -17.23
N LYS A 100 -17.76 3.06 -16.75
CA LYS A 100 -18.02 2.89 -15.32
C LYS A 100 -16.74 2.45 -14.58
N LEU A 101 -15.97 1.54 -15.19
CA LEU A 101 -14.68 1.11 -14.64
C LEU A 101 -13.66 2.25 -14.60
N HIS A 102 -13.57 3.03 -15.68
CA HIS A 102 -12.67 4.17 -15.74
C HIS A 102 -12.98 5.18 -14.62
N HIS A 103 -14.25 5.56 -14.49
CA HIS A 103 -14.70 6.51 -13.46
C HIS A 103 -14.40 6.01 -12.05
N PHE A 104 -14.67 4.74 -11.77
CA PHE A 104 -14.35 4.12 -10.47
C PHE A 104 -12.86 4.23 -10.12
N PHE A 105 -11.98 3.94 -11.08
CA PHE A 105 -10.53 4.03 -10.83
C PHE A 105 -10.04 5.47 -10.73
N GLU A 106 -10.60 6.38 -11.51
CA GLU A 106 -10.28 7.80 -11.49
C GLU A 106 -10.64 8.43 -10.14
N GLU A 107 -11.88 8.21 -9.65
CA GLU A 107 -12.29 8.68 -8.31
C GLU A 107 -11.39 8.16 -7.20
N ALA A 108 -11.05 6.87 -7.24
CA ALA A 108 -10.17 6.27 -6.25
C ALA A 108 -8.75 6.88 -6.30
N LYS A 109 -8.22 7.10 -7.51
CA LYS A 109 -6.93 7.76 -7.71
C LYS A 109 -6.95 9.18 -7.17
N ASP A 110 -7.94 9.98 -7.52
CA ASP A 110 -8.04 11.38 -7.09
C ASP A 110 -8.15 11.48 -5.58
N TYR A 111 -8.96 10.63 -4.96
CA TYR A 111 -9.04 10.57 -3.50
C TYR A 111 -7.70 10.17 -2.87
N ARG A 112 -7.01 9.16 -3.42
CA ARG A 112 -5.70 8.73 -2.93
C ARG A 112 -4.65 9.85 -3.03
N ASP A 113 -4.65 10.58 -4.15
CA ASP A 113 -3.72 11.67 -4.41
C ASP A 113 -4.02 12.89 -3.51
N SER A 114 -5.27 13.07 -3.08
CA SER A 114 -5.66 14.12 -2.13
C SER A 114 -5.24 13.84 -0.67
N MET A 115 -4.88 12.59 -0.36
CA MET A 115 -4.46 12.26 1.00
C MET A 115 -3.15 12.97 1.35
N PRO A 116 -3.09 13.68 2.49
CA PRO A 116 -1.87 14.34 2.87
C PRO A 116 -0.78 13.30 3.08
N MET A 117 0.29 13.37 2.30
CA MET A 117 1.51 12.66 2.64
C MET A 117 1.95 13.18 4.01
N LYS A 118 1.92 12.31 5.03
CA LYS A 118 2.35 12.69 6.38
C LYS A 118 3.80 13.17 6.32
N MET A 119 3.99 14.47 6.34
CA MET A 119 5.18 15.01 6.94
C MET A 119 5.13 14.69 8.43
N LYS A 120 5.89 13.71 8.88
CA LYS A 120 6.14 13.48 10.32
C LYS A 120 6.82 14.72 10.88
N GLY A 121 6.07 15.50 11.68
CA GLY A 121 6.59 16.71 12.33
C GLY A 121 6.82 17.87 11.35
N SER A 122 6.80 19.11 11.84
CA SER A 122 7.21 20.27 11.06
C SER A 122 8.69 20.12 10.68
N ILE A 123 8.93 19.47 9.55
CA ILE A 123 10.26 19.43 8.93
C ILE A 123 10.34 20.70 8.11
N GLU A 124 11.38 21.49 8.35
CA GLU A 124 11.83 22.52 7.41
C GLU A 124 11.76 21.97 5.99
N PRO A 125 11.45 22.78 4.97
CA PRO A 125 11.28 22.31 3.60
C PRO A 125 12.45 21.39 3.22
N ALA A 126 12.16 20.09 3.07
CA ALA A 126 13.13 19.13 2.59
C ALA A 126 13.17 19.24 1.07
N TYR A 127 14.33 19.46 0.52
CA TYR A 127 14.54 19.43 -0.93
C TYR A 127 14.76 17.96 -1.33
N GLU A 128 14.06 17.53 -2.38
CA GLU A 128 14.28 16.22 -3.00
C GLU A 128 15.26 16.41 -4.16
N ILE A 129 16.29 15.58 -4.20
CA ILE A 129 17.29 15.57 -5.27
C ILE A 129 17.25 14.16 -5.88
N TYR A 130 16.98 14.10 -7.15
CA TYR A 130 17.06 12.86 -7.94
C TYR A 130 18.41 12.84 -8.66
N VAL A 131 19.13 11.74 -8.52
CA VAL A 131 20.45 11.55 -9.12
C VAL A 131 20.49 10.22 -9.84
N ASP A 132 20.78 10.23 -11.12
CA ASP A 132 21.05 9.02 -11.87
C ASP A 132 22.49 8.56 -11.60
N LEU A 133 22.61 7.30 -11.15
CA LEU A 133 23.88 6.69 -10.79
C LEU A 133 24.14 5.48 -11.65
N ILE A 134 25.38 5.33 -12.06
CA ILE A 134 25.87 4.06 -12.59
C ILE A 134 25.91 3.07 -11.43
N ASP A 135 25.43 1.83 -11.67
CA ASP A 135 25.44 0.78 -10.65
C ASP A 135 26.87 0.24 -10.47
N GLU A 136 27.63 0.92 -9.63
CA GLU A 136 29.00 0.55 -9.26
C GLU A 136 29.23 0.63 -7.74
N SER A 137 30.20 -0.13 -7.28
CA SER A 137 30.57 -0.13 -5.86
C SER A 137 31.06 1.26 -5.41
N GLY A 138 30.41 1.83 -4.40
CA GLY A 138 30.82 3.10 -3.80
C GLY A 138 30.06 4.33 -4.33
N ALA A 139 29.23 4.24 -5.34
CA ALA A 139 28.50 5.37 -5.90
C ALA A 139 27.67 6.13 -4.84
N ILE A 140 26.93 5.42 -3.99
CA ILE A 140 26.17 6.02 -2.88
C ILE A 140 27.11 6.69 -1.87
N ALA A 141 28.24 6.06 -1.54
CA ALA A 141 29.22 6.61 -0.61
C ALA A 141 29.83 7.91 -1.14
N THR A 142 30.08 8.01 -2.44
CA THR A 142 30.57 9.21 -3.10
C THR A 142 29.60 10.36 -2.95
N ILE A 143 28.31 10.15 -3.23
CA ILE A 143 27.26 11.18 -3.06
C ILE A 143 27.15 11.60 -1.60
N ALA A 144 27.10 10.64 -0.68
CA ALA A 144 27.01 10.95 0.75
C ALA A 144 28.21 11.79 1.22
N THR A 145 29.41 11.52 0.72
CA THR A 145 30.62 12.28 1.02
C THR A 145 30.55 13.70 0.47
N ILE A 146 30.09 13.87 -0.77
CA ILE A 146 29.93 15.20 -1.38
C ILE A 146 28.93 16.03 -0.57
N LEU A 147 27.77 15.47 -0.21
CA LEU A 147 26.76 16.16 0.59
C LEU A 147 27.30 16.53 1.97
N ALA A 148 27.98 15.60 2.63
CA ALA A 148 28.59 15.84 3.95
C ALA A 148 29.65 16.95 3.91
N SER A 149 30.50 16.95 2.89
CA SER A 149 31.54 17.99 2.69
C SER A 149 30.95 19.40 2.49
N ASN A 150 29.74 19.46 1.95
CA ASN A 150 28.98 20.71 1.79
C ASN A 150 28.02 20.98 2.98
N ARG A 151 28.13 20.26 4.08
CA ARG A 151 27.27 20.39 5.29
C ARG A 151 25.78 20.16 5.01
N ILE A 152 25.45 19.37 3.99
CA ILE A 152 24.07 18.98 3.66
C ILE A 152 23.75 17.67 4.37
N SER A 153 22.72 17.71 5.21
CA SER A 153 22.26 16.53 5.95
C SER A 153 21.26 15.72 5.13
N ILE A 154 21.52 14.44 4.93
CA ILE A 154 20.59 13.51 4.30
C ILE A 154 19.52 13.14 5.33
N LYS A 155 18.26 13.49 5.05
CA LYS A 155 17.11 13.15 5.92
C LYS A 155 16.52 11.77 5.56
N ASN A 156 16.53 11.45 4.28
CA ASN A 156 16.06 10.19 3.75
C ASN A 156 16.81 9.84 2.46
N ILE A 157 16.91 8.56 2.14
CA ILE A 157 17.47 8.07 0.89
C ILE A 157 16.56 6.95 0.36
N GLY A 158 16.19 7.03 -0.91
CA GLY A 158 15.43 6.03 -1.61
C GLY A 158 16.15 5.62 -2.88
N ILE A 159 16.15 4.34 -3.21
CA ILE A 159 16.69 3.83 -4.47
C ILE A 159 15.51 3.44 -5.35
N LEU A 160 15.38 4.12 -6.48
CA LEU A 160 14.36 3.81 -7.49
C LEU A 160 15.03 3.00 -8.60
N HIS A 161 14.61 1.77 -8.78
CA HIS A 161 15.05 0.97 -9.92
C HIS A 161 14.12 1.23 -11.10
N ASN A 162 14.54 2.04 -12.07
CA ASN A 162 13.91 2.11 -13.38
C ASN A 162 14.35 0.88 -14.21
N ARG A 163 13.57 -0.21 -14.14
CA ARG A 163 13.79 -1.41 -14.94
C ARG A 163 13.33 -1.27 -16.41
N GLU A 164 12.96 -0.08 -16.87
CA GLU A 164 12.40 0.13 -18.21
C GLU A 164 13.45 0.24 -19.33
N PHE A 165 14.74 0.22 -19.02
CA PHE A 165 15.82 0.29 -20.04
C PHE A 165 16.91 -0.76 -19.79
N GLN A 166 16.55 -2.05 -19.84
CA GLN A 166 17.49 -3.09 -20.24
C GLN A 166 16.95 -3.72 -21.53
N GLU A 167 17.46 -3.23 -22.66
CA GLU A 167 17.42 -3.99 -23.91
C GLU A 167 18.04 -5.35 -23.65
N GLY A 168 17.28 -6.40 -23.95
CA GLY A 168 17.77 -7.77 -23.83
C GLY A 168 18.97 -7.99 -24.79
N VAL A 169 20.01 -8.58 -24.25
CA VAL A 169 21.00 -9.33 -24.98
C VAL A 169 20.68 -10.81 -24.87
#